data_e9668efe8d3278748e9dad7f702a51a0
#
_entry.id   e9668efe8d3278748e9dad7f702a51a0
#
_cell.length_a   1.000
_cell.length_b   1.000
_cell.length_c   1.000
_cell.angle_alpha   90.00
_cell.angle_beta   90.00
_cell.angle_gamma   90.00
#
_symmetry.space_group_name_H-M   'P 1'
#
loop_
_entity.id
_entity.type
_entity.pdbx_description
1 polymer ?
#
loop_
_entity_poly.entity_id
_entity_poly.type
_entity_poly.pdbx_seq_one_letter_code
_entity_poly.pdbx_strand_id
1 'polypeptide(L)'
;LPKTHDTRDLPYSARQMYDLVADVESYPQFLPWNSAARIRTRTPRDDGSEEITADLVISFKVFRERFGSRVVLWPENADGVSRIDTEYLDGPFKYMNSGWTFKDRPEGGCHVEFFVDFEFKNAILQRLIGVVFNEAMSRIIRAFEDRARKLYS
;
A
#
# COMPACT_ATOMS: atom_id res chain seq x y z
N LEU A 1 -11.26 -11.48 -11.21
CA LEU A 1 -10.00 -10.76 -11.22
C LEU A 1 -9.69 -10.25 -9.82
N PRO A 2 -8.44 -10.38 -9.35
CA PRO A 2 -8.12 -9.95 -7.99
C PRO A 2 -8.25 -8.44 -7.83
N LYS A 3 -9.23 -8.06 -7.05
CA LYS A 3 -9.36 -6.67 -6.60
C LYS A 3 -10.08 -6.67 -5.26
N THR A 4 -9.77 -5.70 -4.43
CA THR A 4 -10.45 -5.50 -3.17
C THR A 4 -10.60 -4.02 -2.87
N HIS A 5 -11.66 -3.70 -2.14
CA HIS A 5 -11.89 -2.39 -1.56
C HIS A 5 -12.27 -2.63 -0.11
N ASP A 6 -11.53 -2.03 0.82
CA ASP A 6 -11.75 -2.24 2.23
C ASP A 6 -11.73 -0.92 2.98
N THR A 7 -12.46 -0.87 4.09
CA THR A 7 -12.50 0.30 4.96
C THR A 7 -12.28 -0.13 6.40
N ARG A 8 -11.56 0.69 7.16
CA ARG A 8 -11.28 0.44 8.57
C ARG A 8 -11.35 1.74 9.36
N ASP A 9 -11.92 1.65 10.55
CA ASP A 9 -11.81 2.70 11.55
C ASP A 9 -10.76 2.27 12.55
N LEU A 10 -9.73 3.09 12.73
CA LEU A 10 -8.58 2.75 13.56
C LEU A 10 -8.41 3.81 14.67
N PRO A 11 -7.84 3.41 15.82
CA PRO A 11 -7.67 4.35 16.94
C PRO A 11 -6.50 5.31 16.79
N TYR A 12 -5.80 5.26 15.66
CA TYR A 12 -4.65 6.11 15.36
C TYR A 12 -5.08 7.28 14.49
N SER A 13 -4.30 8.38 14.48
CA SER A 13 -4.63 9.52 13.65
C SER A 13 -4.41 9.24 12.17
N ALA A 14 -5.08 10.02 11.31
CA ALA A 14 -4.87 9.93 9.87
C ALA A 14 -3.39 10.18 9.53
N ARG A 15 -2.74 11.13 10.20
CA ARG A 15 -1.33 11.42 9.97
C ARG A 15 -0.44 10.23 10.32
N GLN A 16 -0.73 9.56 11.45
CA GLN A 16 0.03 8.39 11.85
C GLN A 16 -0.08 7.27 10.81
N MET A 17 -1.29 6.99 10.34
CA MET A 17 -1.51 5.94 9.35
C MET A 17 -0.92 6.33 7.98
N TYR A 18 -1.06 7.59 7.59
CA TYR A 18 -0.44 8.09 6.36
C TYR A 18 1.08 7.91 6.40
N ASP A 19 1.73 8.33 7.47
CA ASP A 19 3.18 8.22 7.61
C ASP A 19 3.63 6.77 7.57
N LEU A 20 2.89 5.86 8.19
CA LEU A 20 3.20 4.44 8.19
C LEU A 20 3.15 3.86 6.78
N VAL A 21 2.10 4.16 6.03
CA VAL A 21 1.93 3.62 4.66
C VAL A 21 2.91 4.29 3.68
N ALA A 22 3.24 5.56 3.91
CA ALA A 22 4.20 6.28 3.07
C ALA A 22 5.63 5.77 3.23
N ASP A 23 5.95 5.11 4.34
CA ASP A 23 7.29 4.61 4.64
C ASP A 23 7.53 3.27 3.95
N VAL A 24 7.63 3.30 2.63
CA VAL A 24 7.71 2.12 1.76
C VAL A 24 8.93 1.26 2.08
N GLU A 25 10.06 1.89 2.42
CA GLU A 25 11.29 1.13 2.69
C GLU A 25 11.21 0.30 3.98
N SER A 26 10.24 0.55 4.84
CA SER A 26 10.02 -0.26 6.04
C SER A 26 9.17 -1.50 5.79
N TYR A 27 8.55 -1.63 4.62
CA TYR A 27 7.64 -2.74 4.33
C TYR A 27 8.24 -4.12 4.57
N PRO A 28 9.50 -4.40 4.19
CA PRO A 28 10.07 -5.72 4.46
C PRO A 28 10.14 -6.10 5.93
N GLN A 29 10.06 -5.12 6.84
CA GLN A 29 10.13 -5.38 8.28
C GLN A 29 8.84 -5.97 8.84
N PHE A 30 7.70 -5.81 8.15
CA PHE A 30 6.42 -6.23 8.72
C PHE A 30 5.40 -6.80 7.74
N LEU A 31 5.49 -6.47 6.44
CA LEU A 31 4.53 -6.97 5.46
C LEU A 31 4.91 -8.37 5.00
N PRO A 32 3.93 -9.28 4.92
CA PRO A 32 4.19 -10.60 4.35
C PRO A 32 4.57 -10.48 2.88
N TRP A 33 5.43 -11.38 2.43
CA TRP A 33 5.86 -11.51 1.03
C TRP A 33 6.62 -10.31 0.46
N ASN A 34 6.88 -9.29 1.24
CA ASN A 34 7.73 -8.17 0.86
C ASN A 34 9.15 -8.45 1.33
N SER A 35 10.01 -8.88 0.43
CA SER A 35 11.38 -9.24 0.80
C SER A 35 12.36 -8.09 0.65
N ALA A 36 12.03 -7.08 -0.15
CA ALA A 36 12.86 -5.88 -0.30
C ALA A 36 12.01 -4.71 -0.78
N ALA A 37 12.41 -3.51 -0.41
CA ALA A 37 11.77 -2.28 -0.86
C ALA A 37 12.82 -1.17 -0.92
N ARG A 38 12.80 -0.39 -1.99
CA ARG A 38 13.78 0.67 -2.20
C ARG A 38 13.13 1.84 -2.89
N ILE A 39 13.31 3.03 -2.34
CA ILE A 39 12.92 4.28 -2.99
C ILE A 39 14.07 4.72 -3.89
N ARG A 40 13.77 4.95 -5.17
CA ARG A 40 14.75 5.40 -6.16
C ARG A 40 14.82 6.91 -6.25
N THR A 41 13.67 7.57 -6.32
CA THR A 41 13.60 9.02 -6.49
C THR A 41 12.52 9.61 -5.61
N ARG A 42 12.72 10.87 -5.22
CA ARG A 42 11.72 11.69 -4.55
C ARG A 42 11.67 13.03 -5.26
N THR A 43 10.49 13.44 -5.68
CA THR A 43 10.29 14.69 -6.39
C THR A 43 9.11 15.44 -5.79
N PRO A 44 9.37 16.54 -5.05
CA PRO A 44 8.26 17.38 -4.59
C PRO A 44 7.59 18.04 -5.80
N ARG A 45 6.27 18.23 -5.70
CA ARG A 45 5.48 18.87 -6.74
C ARG A 45 4.96 20.22 -6.26
N ASP A 46 4.62 21.09 -7.20
CA ASP A 46 4.12 22.43 -6.91
C ASP A 46 2.76 22.42 -6.20
N ASP A 47 1.99 21.36 -6.36
CA ASP A 47 0.66 21.22 -5.75
C ASP A 47 0.69 20.72 -4.30
N GLY A 48 1.89 20.59 -3.73
CA GLY A 48 2.06 20.11 -2.35
C GLY A 48 2.18 18.59 -2.22
N SER A 49 2.00 17.85 -3.30
CA SER A 49 2.22 16.39 -3.30
C SER A 49 3.69 16.07 -3.50
N GLU A 50 4.04 14.82 -3.24
CA GLU A 50 5.38 14.29 -3.52
C GLU A 50 5.24 13.04 -4.37
N GLU A 51 6.05 12.93 -5.41
CA GLU A 51 6.13 11.73 -6.23
C GLU A 51 7.37 10.96 -5.84
N ILE A 52 7.21 9.67 -5.54
CA ILE A 52 8.35 8.79 -5.36
C ILE A 52 8.26 7.67 -6.39
N THR A 53 9.42 7.19 -6.85
CA THR A 53 9.49 5.95 -7.59
C THR A 53 10.18 4.93 -6.70
N ALA A 54 9.62 3.71 -6.66
CA ALA A 54 10.08 2.68 -5.75
C ALA A 54 10.09 1.33 -6.42
N ASP A 55 11.03 0.49 -6.00
CA ASP A 55 11.06 -0.92 -6.35
C ASP A 55 10.68 -1.74 -5.14
N LEU A 56 9.78 -2.70 -5.36
CA LEU A 56 9.38 -3.68 -4.38
C LEU A 56 9.68 -5.07 -4.92
N VAL A 57 10.14 -5.96 -4.03
CA VAL A 57 10.33 -7.36 -4.38
C VAL A 57 9.31 -8.17 -3.59
N ILE A 58 8.50 -8.92 -4.33
CA ILE A 58 7.51 -9.83 -3.77
C ILE A 58 8.05 -11.23 -3.88
N SER A 59 8.03 -11.97 -2.76
CA SER A 59 8.39 -13.38 -2.73
C SER A 59 7.19 -14.19 -2.27
N PHE A 60 6.67 -15.05 -3.13
CA PHE A 60 5.51 -15.86 -2.84
C PHE A 60 5.74 -17.27 -3.39
N LYS A 61 5.86 -18.24 -2.48
CA LYS A 61 6.19 -19.64 -2.84
C LYS A 61 7.49 -19.67 -3.64
N VAL A 62 7.49 -20.22 -4.87
CA VAL A 62 8.68 -20.26 -5.72
C VAL A 62 8.87 -18.99 -6.56
N PHE A 63 7.91 -18.06 -6.48
CA PHE A 63 7.96 -16.84 -7.26
C PHE A 63 8.67 -15.75 -6.48
N ARG A 64 9.57 -15.05 -7.15
CA ARG A 64 10.23 -13.86 -6.63
C ARG A 64 10.26 -12.83 -7.75
N GLU A 65 9.55 -11.73 -7.57
CA GLU A 65 9.36 -10.74 -8.62
C GLU A 65 9.61 -9.34 -8.10
N ARG A 66 10.33 -8.54 -8.90
CA ARG A 66 10.52 -7.13 -8.65
C ARG A 66 9.50 -6.34 -9.47
N PHE A 67 8.90 -5.33 -8.89
CA PHE A 67 8.11 -4.39 -9.67
C PHE A 67 8.45 -2.96 -9.27
N GLY A 68 8.39 -2.07 -10.28
CA GLY A 68 8.56 -0.65 -10.09
C GLY A 68 7.21 0.05 -10.04
N SER A 69 7.11 1.04 -9.17
CA SER A 69 5.89 1.80 -9.00
C SER A 69 6.18 3.29 -8.84
N ARG A 70 5.22 4.10 -9.25
CA ARG A 70 5.18 5.54 -8.96
C ARG A 70 4.13 5.74 -7.87
N VAL A 71 4.58 6.29 -6.76
CA VAL A 71 3.70 6.55 -5.62
C VAL A 71 3.56 8.05 -5.48
N VAL A 72 2.34 8.54 -5.45
CA VAL A 72 2.05 9.96 -5.25
C VAL A 72 1.49 10.14 -3.86
N LEU A 73 2.19 10.92 -3.06
CA LEU A 73 1.85 11.20 -1.67
C LEU A 73 1.14 12.56 -1.60
N TRP A 74 -0.13 12.53 -1.26
CA TRP A 74 -0.96 13.73 -1.14
C TRP A 74 -1.16 14.01 0.35
N PRO A 75 -0.49 15.03 0.90
CA PRO A 75 -0.75 15.39 2.30
C PRO A 75 -2.18 15.92 2.46
N GLU A 76 -2.57 16.09 3.72
CA GLU A 76 -3.93 16.50 4.05
C GLU A 76 -4.37 17.72 3.26
N ASN A 77 -5.54 17.60 2.60
CA ASN A 77 -6.15 18.71 1.85
C ASN A 77 -7.06 19.55 2.75
N ALA A 78 -7.78 20.50 2.13
CA ALA A 78 -8.69 21.39 2.85
C ALA A 78 -9.84 20.63 3.55
N ASP A 79 -10.19 19.45 3.06
CA ASP A 79 -11.24 18.61 3.65
C ASP A 79 -10.72 17.65 4.72
N GLY A 80 -9.44 17.75 5.07
CA GLY A 80 -8.84 16.90 6.09
C GLY A 80 -8.53 15.48 5.60
N VAL A 81 -8.40 15.29 4.30
CA VAL A 81 -8.13 13.96 3.70
C VAL A 81 -6.72 13.94 3.14
N SER A 82 -5.94 12.93 3.53
CA SER A 82 -4.67 12.61 2.90
C SER A 82 -4.83 11.36 2.04
N ARG A 83 -3.98 11.23 1.02
CA ARG A 83 -4.13 10.16 0.03
C ARG A 83 -2.78 9.67 -0.45
N ILE A 84 -2.69 8.37 -0.73
CA ILE A 84 -1.51 7.76 -1.34
C ILE A 84 -2.01 6.94 -2.53
N ASP A 85 -1.55 7.29 -3.73
CA ASP A 85 -1.91 6.59 -4.95
C ASP A 85 -0.67 5.88 -5.50
N THR A 86 -0.84 4.64 -5.92
CA THR A 86 0.25 3.85 -6.52
C THR A 86 -0.10 3.48 -7.95
N GLU A 87 0.82 3.80 -8.85
CA GLU A 87 0.73 3.50 -10.27
C GLU A 87 1.84 2.52 -10.64
N TYR A 88 1.49 1.51 -11.40
CA TYR A 88 2.43 0.48 -11.84
C TYR A 88 3.28 1.00 -13.00
N LEU A 89 4.60 0.77 -12.90
CA LEU A 89 5.53 1.16 -13.96
C LEU A 89 6.02 -0.04 -14.75
N ASP A 90 6.61 -1.04 -14.07
CA ASP A 90 7.13 -2.22 -14.73
C ASP A 90 7.23 -3.40 -13.76
N GLY A 91 7.23 -4.61 -14.32
CA GLY A 91 7.38 -5.82 -13.52
C GLY A 91 6.43 -6.92 -13.96
N PRO A 92 5.93 -7.73 -13.01
CA PRO A 92 5.21 -8.97 -13.31
C PRO A 92 3.72 -8.80 -13.57
N PHE A 93 3.19 -7.59 -13.49
CA PHE A 93 1.75 -7.36 -13.65
C PHE A 93 1.41 -6.98 -15.09
N LYS A 94 0.22 -7.37 -15.53
CA LYS A 94 -0.41 -6.76 -16.70
C LYS A 94 -0.84 -5.35 -16.37
N TYR A 95 -1.39 -5.16 -15.17
CA TYR A 95 -1.74 -3.87 -14.60
C TYR A 95 -1.77 -4.00 -13.09
N MET A 96 -1.62 -2.89 -12.38
CA MET A 96 -1.82 -2.81 -10.93
C MET A 96 -2.13 -1.37 -10.56
N ASN A 97 -3.22 -1.18 -9.85
CA ASN A 97 -3.60 0.12 -9.29
C ASN A 97 -3.93 -0.07 -7.83
N SER A 98 -3.47 0.84 -7.01
CA SER A 98 -3.86 0.83 -5.60
C SER A 98 -3.94 2.25 -5.06
N GLY A 99 -4.70 2.42 -4.00
CA GLY A 99 -4.83 3.72 -3.37
C GLY A 99 -5.30 3.62 -1.94
N TRP A 100 -4.89 4.61 -1.17
CA TRP A 100 -5.26 4.78 0.23
C TRP A 100 -5.80 6.16 0.45
N THR A 101 -6.84 6.30 1.31
CA THR A 101 -7.27 7.59 1.83
C THR A 101 -7.35 7.51 3.35
N PHE A 102 -7.03 8.61 4.00
CA PHE A 102 -7.00 8.70 5.46
C PHE A 102 -7.70 9.98 5.89
N LYS A 103 -8.65 9.85 6.81
CA LYS A 103 -9.39 11.01 7.33
C LYS A 103 -9.62 10.86 8.83
N ASP A 104 -9.27 11.91 9.60
CA ASP A 104 -9.53 11.89 11.04
C ASP A 104 -11.02 11.85 11.32
N ARG A 105 -11.40 11.12 12.37
CA ARG A 105 -12.77 11.02 12.83
C ARG A 105 -13.01 12.05 13.95
N PRO A 106 -14.18 12.66 13.99
CA PRO A 106 -14.49 13.63 15.05
C PRO A 106 -14.36 13.07 16.47
N GLU A 107 -14.67 11.78 16.65
CA GLU A 107 -14.59 11.10 17.95
C GLU A 107 -13.20 10.57 18.28
N GLY A 108 -12.22 10.80 17.41
CA GLY A 108 -10.85 10.29 17.57
C GLY A 108 -10.57 9.12 16.65
N GLY A 109 -9.28 8.89 16.39
CA GLY A 109 -8.85 7.90 15.41
C GLY A 109 -9.07 8.39 13.97
N CYS A 110 -8.99 7.46 13.02
CA CYS A 110 -9.18 7.81 11.61
C CYS A 110 -9.97 6.76 10.86
N HIS A 111 -10.54 7.18 9.76
CA HIS A 111 -11.16 6.31 8.77
C HIS A 111 -10.18 6.10 7.63
N VAL A 112 -9.89 4.83 7.31
CA VAL A 112 -8.96 4.44 6.25
C VAL A 112 -9.73 3.70 5.18
N GLU A 113 -9.55 4.10 3.92
CA GLU A 113 -10.03 3.34 2.77
C GLU A 113 -8.84 2.87 1.96
N PHE A 114 -8.92 1.64 1.47
CA PHE A 114 -7.87 1.02 0.68
C PHE A 114 -8.50 0.24 -0.47
N PHE A 115 -7.89 0.35 -1.64
CA PHE A 115 -8.23 -0.54 -2.75
C PHE A 115 -6.96 -1.01 -3.45
N VAL A 116 -7.05 -2.20 -4.05
CA VAL A 116 -6.06 -2.71 -4.99
C VAL A 116 -6.77 -3.51 -6.07
N ASP A 117 -6.28 -3.35 -7.29
CA ASP A 117 -6.78 -4.08 -8.46
C ASP A 117 -5.58 -4.43 -9.32
N PHE A 118 -5.38 -5.73 -9.58
CA PHE A 118 -4.18 -6.16 -10.30
C PHE A 118 -4.41 -7.47 -11.03
N GLU A 119 -3.52 -7.75 -12.00
CA GLU A 119 -3.44 -9.03 -12.67
C GLU A 119 -1.99 -9.32 -13.03
N PHE A 120 -1.52 -10.53 -12.72
CA PHE A 120 -0.18 -10.97 -13.08
C PHE A 120 -0.12 -11.39 -14.54
N LYS A 121 1.06 -11.21 -15.16
CA LYS A 121 1.34 -11.74 -16.50
C LYS A 121 1.45 -13.26 -16.50
N ASN A 122 2.06 -13.85 -15.44
CA ASN A 122 2.25 -15.27 -15.31
C ASN A 122 0.91 -15.93 -14.93
N ALA A 123 0.40 -16.79 -15.80
CA ALA A 123 -0.91 -17.43 -15.61
C ALA A 123 -0.93 -18.36 -14.40
N ILE A 124 0.19 -19.01 -14.08
CA ILE A 124 0.27 -19.90 -12.92
C ILE A 124 0.19 -19.06 -11.63
N LEU A 125 0.96 -17.98 -11.57
CA LEU A 125 0.95 -17.09 -10.42
C LEU A 125 -0.44 -16.44 -10.24
N GLN A 126 -1.07 -16.03 -11.34
CA GLN A 126 -2.40 -15.45 -11.31
C GLN A 126 -3.42 -16.43 -10.74
N ARG A 127 -3.33 -17.70 -11.13
CA ARG A 127 -4.23 -18.73 -10.61
C ARG A 127 -4.00 -18.98 -9.13
N LEU A 128 -2.74 -19.04 -8.70
CA LEU A 128 -2.42 -19.23 -7.28
C LEU A 128 -2.94 -18.10 -6.43
N ILE A 129 -2.71 -16.86 -6.85
CA ILE A 129 -3.15 -15.71 -6.07
C ILE A 129 -4.67 -15.61 -6.04
N GLY A 130 -5.35 -16.03 -7.13
CA GLY A 130 -6.81 -16.07 -7.18
C GLY A 130 -7.41 -16.99 -6.13
N VAL A 131 -6.73 -18.09 -5.81
CA VAL A 131 -7.18 -19.04 -4.80
C VAL A 131 -7.02 -18.49 -3.39
N VAL A 132 -5.92 -17.76 -3.12
CA VAL A 132 -5.58 -17.32 -1.76
C VAL A 132 -5.81 -15.82 -1.54
N PHE A 133 -6.41 -15.14 -2.50
CA PHE A 133 -6.46 -13.68 -2.52
C PHE A 133 -7.06 -13.07 -1.24
N ASN A 134 -8.21 -13.58 -0.81
CA ASN A 134 -8.89 -13.02 0.37
C ASN A 134 -8.05 -13.20 1.63
N GLU A 135 -7.43 -14.36 1.81
CA GLU A 135 -6.55 -14.59 2.94
C GLU A 135 -5.31 -13.71 2.87
N ALA A 136 -4.72 -13.57 1.67
CA ALA A 136 -3.56 -12.72 1.47
C ALA A 136 -3.86 -11.27 1.82
N MET A 137 -5.00 -10.75 1.36
CA MET A 137 -5.39 -9.37 1.67
C MET A 137 -5.65 -9.19 3.16
N SER A 138 -6.29 -10.15 3.81
CA SER A 138 -6.50 -10.10 5.25
C SER A 138 -5.20 -10.05 6.03
N ARG A 139 -4.20 -10.80 5.60
CA ARG A 139 -2.87 -10.79 6.24
C ARG A 139 -2.16 -9.46 6.05
N ILE A 140 -2.26 -8.87 4.87
CA ILE A 140 -1.65 -7.57 4.59
C ILE A 140 -2.28 -6.48 5.44
N ILE A 141 -3.61 -6.43 5.49
CA ILE A 141 -4.33 -5.44 6.29
C ILE A 141 -3.97 -5.59 7.78
N ARG A 142 -3.99 -6.82 8.27
CA ARG A 142 -3.62 -7.10 9.66
C ARG A 142 -2.19 -6.70 9.98
N ALA A 143 -1.26 -6.90 9.02
CA ALA A 143 0.12 -6.51 9.20
C ALA A 143 0.27 -5.00 9.37
N PHE A 144 -0.47 -4.20 8.60
CA PHE A 144 -0.47 -2.74 8.77
C PHE A 144 -1.06 -2.35 10.14
N GLU A 145 -2.15 -2.99 10.55
CA GLU A 145 -2.76 -2.71 11.86
C GLU A 145 -1.82 -3.08 13.01
N ASP A 146 -1.16 -4.23 12.93
CA ASP A 146 -0.20 -4.68 13.94
C ASP A 146 1.01 -3.75 14.00
N ARG A 147 1.48 -3.27 12.86
CA ARG A 147 2.59 -2.32 12.80
C ARG A 147 2.20 -1.00 13.47
N ALA A 148 1.00 -0.52 13.20
CA ALA A 148 0.49 0.70 13.83
C ALA A 148 0.42 0.55 15.35
N ARG A 149 -0.06 -0.59 15.82
CA ARG A 149 -0.12 -0.87 17.26
C ARG A 149 1.28 -0.86 17.87
N LYS A 150 2.25 -1.44 17.19
CA LYS A 150 3.64 -1.50 17.67
C LYS A 150 4.27 -0.10 17.71
N LEU A 151 3.99 0.75 16.73
CA LEU A 151 4.62 2.06 16.63
C LEU A 151 3.92 3.13 17.48
N TYR A 152 2.60 3.05 17.66
CA TYR A 152 1.78 4.15 18.18
C TYR A 152 1.01 3.84 19.47
N SER A 153 1.18 2.65 20.00
CA SER A 153 0.51 2.28 21.27
C SER A 153 1.44 2.26 22.44
#